data_234dec2cec2fda1a71b6e0c24850b2a5
#
_entry.id   234dec2cec2fda1a71b6e0c24850b2a5
#
_cell.length_a   1.000
_cell.length_b   1.000
_cell.length_c   1.000
_cell.angle_alpha   90.00
_cell.angle_beta   90.00
_cell.angle_gamma   90.00
#
_symmetry.space_group_name_H-M   'P 1'
#
loop_
_entity.id
_entity.type
_entity.pdbx_description
1 polymer ?
#
loop_
_entity_poly.entity_id
_entity_poly.type
_entity_poly.pdbx_seq_one_letter_code
_entity_poly.pdbx_strand_id
1 'polypeptide(L)'
;LAPGGSFQGVYAPDTSLLRGPEDPERIAWARMHMPVTEAAVGRIAHLLPGRRIGLALVLEPKTAALALMLSEAGAEVSVFGHASETRDDVADELRREGLKVFANSQASPEMEEKLAQEFLAENIEYLLDDGSHLIRMAHDPGRAPTALSALRGAAEETTSGLRPLRHFPLRIPVIASNDARSKTLFDNAYGTGQSCWTTVLDIIDPDGLGAPIPGMRVGIIGYGDVGKGCARFARALGAHVSVVELDPVRALQARMDGFTVAALGELASTAGLLMSATGEPSTIPSALLKLSPKIRSSPSRAA
;
A
#
# COMPACT_ATOMS: atom_id res chain seq x y z
N LEU A 1 20.56 0.69 5.10
CA LEU A 1 20.88 1.91 5.85
C LEU A 1 22.17 1.66 6.63
N ALA A 2 23.27 2.34 6.30
CA ALA A 2 24.48 2.31 7.12
C ALA A 2 24.21 3.09 8.42
N PRO A 3 24.64 2.59 9.60
CA PRO A 3 24.47 3.30 10.85
C PRO A 3 25.34 4.58 10.84
N GLY A 4 24.72 5.74 11.00
CA GLY A 4 25.41 7.00 11.24
C GLY A 4 25.28 8.10 10.19
N GLY A 5 24.47 7.95 9.16
CA GLY A 5 24.18 9.02 8.20
C GLY A 5 22.95 9.81 8.61
N SER A 6 23.11 10.97 9.22
CA SER A 6 22.00 11.93 9.39
C SER A 6 21.56 12.43 8.03
N PHE A 7 20.39 12.00 7.55
CA PHE A 7 19.68 12.62 6.43
C PHE A 7 19.14 13.98 6.91
N GLN A 8 19.94 15.04 6.80
CA GLN A 8 19.40 16.40 6.88
C GLN A 8 18.62 16.64 5.57
N GLY A 9 17.29 16.67 5.67
CA GLY A 9 16.40 17.00 4.57
C GLY A 9 15.39 15.91 4.17
N VAL A 10 15.23 14.84 4.93
CA VAL A 10 14.01 14.04 4.85
C VAL A 10 12.95 14.79 5.64
N TYR A 11 12.04 15.45 4.93
CA TYR A 11 10.81 15.92 5.52
C TYR A 11 10.02 14.67 5.95
N ALA A 12 10.02 14.36 7.23
CA ALA A 12 9.02 13.51 7.80
C ALA A 12 7.76 14.40 7.92
N PRO A 13 6.70 14.16 7.14
CA PRO A 13 5.49 14.94 7.31
C PRO A 13 5.06 14.81 8.77
N ASP A 14 4.69 15.94 9.38
CA ASP A 14 3.98 15.92 10.64
C ASP A 14 2.65 15.21 10.38
N THR A 15 2.63 13.90 10.63
CA THR A 15 1.42 13.09 10.46
C THR A 15 0.30 13.52 11.40
N SER A 16 0.57 14.41 12.37
CA SER A 16 -0.47 15.02 13.18
C SER A 16 -1.42 15.89 12.35
N LEU A 17 -0.96 16.46 11.23
CA LEU A 17 -1.81 17.21 10.30
C LEU A 17 -2.67 16.28 9.40
N LEU A 18 -2.27 15.02 9.24
CA LEU A 18 -3.06 13.99 8.55
C LEU A 18 -4.07 13.31 9.50
N ARG A 19 -4.01 13.64 10.78
CA ARG A 19 -5.05 13.30 11.75
C ARG A 19 -6.23 14.25 11.51
N GLY A 20 -7.04 13.95 10.52
CA GLY A 20 -8.39 14.40 10.54
C GLY A 20 -9.07 13.87 11.82
N PRO A 21 -10.25 14.37 12.21
CA PRO A 21 -10.87 14.07 13.50
C PRO A 21 -10.87 12.56 13.78
N GLU A 22 -10.60 12.17 15.03
CA GLU A 22 -10.84 10.84 15.58
C GLU A 22 -12.34 10.58 15.41
N ASP A 23 -12.72 9.89 14.32
CA ASP A 23 -14.11 9.87 13.96
C ASP A 23 -14.55 8.46 13.56
N PRO A 24 -15.41 7.81 14.37
CA PRO A 24 -16.11 6.58 13.98
C PRO A 24 -16.86 6.76 12.64
N GLU A 25 -17.22 7.98 12.28
CA GLU A 25 -17.82 8.31 10.99
C GLU A 25 -16.95 7.93 9.78
N ARG A 26 -15.61 7.82 9.93
CA ARG A 26 -14.72 7.44 8.81
C ARG A 26 -14.94 6.02 8.33
N ILE A 27 -15.15 5.07 9.24
CA ILE A 27 -15.43 3.68 8.86
C ILE A 27 -16.80 3.61 8.20
N ALA A 28 -17.79 4.31 8.77
CA ALA A 28 -19.12 4.41 8.19
C ALA A 28 -19.09 5.09 6.81
N TRP A 29 -18.30 6.17 6.66
CA TRP A 29 -18.10 6.83 5.38
C TRP A 29 -17.44 5.90 4.36
N ALA A 30 -16.39 5.18 4.75
CA ALA A 30 -15.72 4.20 3.88
C ALA A 30 -16.72 3.12 3.42
N ARG A 31 -17.49 2.55 4.35
CA ARG A 31 -18.51 1.53 4.06
C ARG A 31 -19.54 2.04 3.04
N MET A 32 -20.05 3.26 3.23
CA MET A 32 -21.01 3.88 2.30
C MET A 32 -20.47 3.98 0.87
N HIS A 33 -19.14 4.10 0.71
CA HIS A 33 -18.46 4.16 -0.58
C HIS A 33 -17.97 2.79 -1.09
N MET A 34 -18.38 1.68 -0.45
CA MET A 34 -18.02 0.30 -0.81
C MET A 34 -19.23 -0.57 -1.20
N PRO A 35 -20.20 -0.08 -2.00
CA PRO A 35 -21.43 -0.83 -2.29
C PRO A 35 -21.19 -2.16 -3.02
N VAL A 36 -20.13 -2.25 -3.81
CA VAL A 36 -19.76 -3.50 -4.52
C VAL A 36 -19.24 -4.52 -3.52
N THR A 37 -18.43 -4.13 -2.56
CA THR A 37 -17.92 -5.00 -1.49
C THR A 37 -19.07 -5.50 -0.62
N GLU A 38 -19.97 -4.60 -0.21
CA GLU A 38 -21.15 -4.96 0.58
C GLU A 38 -22.04 -5.95 -0.17
N ALA A 39 -22.31 -5.73 -1.46
CA ALA A 39 -23.05 -6.66 -2.29
C ALA A 39 -22.32 -8.01 -2.47
N ALA A 40 -21.00 -8.02 -2.52
CA ALA A 40 -20.19 -9.24 -2.61
C ALA A 40 -20.28 -10.05 -1.32
N VAL A 41 -20.10 -9.40 -0.15
CA VAL A 41 -20.27 -10.04 1.16
C VAL A 41 -21.70 -10.57 1.31
N GLY A 42 -22.71 -9.79 0.94
CA GLY A 42 -24.11 -10.23 0.98
C GLY A 42 -24.39 -11.50 0.16
N ARG A 43 -23.75 -11.65 -1.00
CA ARG A 43 -23.88 -12.87 -1.81
C ARG A 43 -23.32 -14.11 -1.15
N ILE A 44 -22.28 -14.01 -0.34
CA ILE A 44 -21.63 -15.13 0.35
C ILE A 44 -22.01 -15.23 1.83
N ALA A 45 -22.89 -14.33 2.33
CA ALA A 45 -23.26 -14.27 3.75
C ALA A 45 -23.72 -15.62 4.33
N HIS A 46 -24.40 -16.46 3.51
CA HIS A 46 -24.84 -17.79 3.92
C HIS A 46 -23.68 -18.80 4.16
N LEU A 47 -22.46 -18.49 3.75
CA LEU A 47 -21.27 -19.33 3.91
C LEU A 47 -20.40 -18.88 5.10
N LEU A 48 -20.63 -17.69 5.64
CA LEU A 48 -19.76 -17.02 6.61
C LEU A 48 -19.96 -17.44 8.06
N PRO A 49 -21.17 -17.85 8.54
CA PRO A 49 -21.38 -18.16 9.95
C PRO A 49 -20.38 -19.17 10.50
N GLY A 50 -19.66 -18.77 11.58
CA GLY A 50 -18.64 -19.58 12.26
C GLY A 50 -17.35 -19.81 11.45
N ARG A 51 -17.15 -19.13 10.31
CA ARG A 51 -15.86 -19.18 9.60
C ARG A 51 -14.87 -18.24 10.22
N ARG A 52 -13.64 -18.72 10.44
CA ARG A 52 -12.54 -17.91 10.95
C ARG A 52 -11.77 -17.28 9.79
N ILE A 53 -11.92 -15.97 9.66
CA ILE A 53 -11.34 -15.19 8.57
C ILE A 53 -10.28 -14.26 9.15
N GLY A 54 -9.07 -14.34 8.60
CA GLY A 54 -7.97 -13.42 8.90
C GLY A 54 -7.84 -12.36 7.81
N LEU A 55 -7.74 -11.11 8.23
CA LEU A 55 -7.42 -9.98 7.36
C LEU A 55 -6.04 -9.46 7.75
N ALA A 56 -5.06 -9.58 6.88
CA ALA A 56 -3.71 -9.06 7.01
C ALA A 56 -3.48 -8.04 5.88
N LEU A 57 -4.15 -6.91 5.99
CA LEU A 57 -4.22 -5.83 5.00
C LEU A 57 -3.82 -4.51 5.65
N VAL A 58 -3.55 -3.47 4.85
CA VAL A 58 -3.38 -2.11 5.36
C VAL A 58 -4.54 -1.76 6.27
N LEU A 59 -4.28 -1.48 7.55
CA LEU A 59 -5.31 -1.24 8.56
C LEU A 59 -5.76 0.21 8.52
N GLU A 60 -6.75 0.45 7.68
CA GLU A 60 -7.39 1.72 7.42
C GLU A 60 -8.94 1.59 7.42
N PRO A 61 -9.72 2.69 7.29
CA PRO A 61 -11.17 2.63 7.37
C PRO A 61 -11.84 1.66 6.39
N LYS A 62 -11.30 1.45 5.18
CA LYS A 62 -11.86 0.48 4.21
C LYS A 62 -11.69 -0.95 4.67
N THR A 63 -10.52 -1.29 5.21
CA THR A 63 -10.26 -2.63 5.78
C THR A 63 -11.14 -2.87 6.99
N ALA A 64 -11.32 -1.87 7.85
CA ALA A 64 -12.22 -1.96 8.99
C ALA A 64 -13.68 -2.17 8.55
N ALA A 65 -14.14 -1.43 7.53
CA ALA A 65 -15.49 -1.63 6.98
C ALA A 65 -15.69 -3.07 6.47
N LEU A 66 -14.69 -3.63 5.75
CA LEU A 66 -14.73 -5.02 5.31
C LEU A 66 -14.77 -5.99 6.49
N ALA A 67 -13.95 -5.77 7.52
CA ALA A 67 -13.91 -6.61 8.73
C ALA A 67 -15.28 -6.65 9.42
N LEU A 68 -15.91 -5.48 9.58
CA LEU A 68 -17.24 -5.37 10.19
C LEU A 68 -18.32 -6.04 9.34
N MET A 69 -18.33 -5.84 8.01
CA MET A 69 -19.28 -6.51 7.12
C MET A 69 -19.19 -8.03 7.22
N LEU A 70 -17.98 -8.59 7.29
CA LEU A 70 -17.77 -10.03 7.43
C LEU A 70 -18.22 -10.53 8.81
N SER A 71 -17.94 -9.78 9.86
CA SER A 71 -18.35 -10.09 11.24
C SER A 71 -19.87 -10.04 11.39
N GLU A 72 -20.53 -9.01 10.87
CA GLU A 72 -21.99 -8.89 10.83
C GLU A 72 -22.66 -10.03 10.09
N ALA A 73 -22.00 -10.57 9.06
CA ALA A 73 -22.46 -11.74 8.33
C ALA A 73 -22.17 -13.09 9.05
N GLY A 74 -21.66 -13.04 10.28
CA GLY A 74 -21.47 -14.17 11.17
C GLY A 74 -20.09 -14.84 11.11
N ALA A 75 -19.10 -14.24 10.46
CA ALA A 75 -17.72 -14.73 10.50
C ALA A 75 -17.03 -14.33 11.82
N GLU A 76 -16.11 -15.15 12.29
CA GLU A 76 -15.15 -14.82 13.33
C GLU A 76 -13.94 -14.15 12.68
N VAL A 77 -13.85 -12.82 12.79
CA VAL A 77 -12.83 -12.03 12.09
C VAL A 77 -11.69 -11.68 13.02
N SER A 78 -10.46 -11.98 12.58
CA SER A 78 -9.22 -11.50 13.20
C SER A 78 -8.51 -10.58 12.22
N VAL A 79 -7.93 -9.49 12.72
CA VAL A 79 -7.23 -8.48 11.90
C VAL A 79 -5.80 -8.34 12.34
N PHE A 80 -4.87 -8.40 11.39
CA PHE A 80 -3.46 -8.07 11.58
C PHE A 80 -3.11 -6.84 10.74
N GLY A 81 -2.25 -5.96 11.27
CA GLY A 81 -1.70 -4.83 10.54
C GLY A 81 -0.21 -4.68 10.80
N HIS A 82 0.58 -4.51 9.73
CA HIS A 82 1.98 -4.13 9.85
C HIS A 82 2.12 -2.76 10.55
N ALA A 83 3.17 -2.57 11.33
CA ALA A 83 3.35 -1.34 12.11
C ALA A 83 3.31 -0.09 11.21
N SER A 84 4.00 -0.11 10.07
CA SER A 84 4.02 1.00 9.10
C SER A 84 2.70 1.26 8.37
N GLU A 85 1.74 0.34 8.46
CA GLU A 85 0.48 0.33 7.70
C GLU A 85 -0.74 0.32 8.63
N THR A 86 -0.52 0.55 9.93
CA THR A 86 -1.56 0.54 10.96
C THR A 86 -1.97 1.95 11.36
N ARG A 87 -3.27 2.21 11.31
CA ARG A 87 -3.90 3.33 11.98
C ARG A 87 -4.45 2.87 13.31
N ASP A 88 -3.86 3.35 14.41
CA ASP A 88 -4.23 2.93 15.76
C ASP A 88 -5.66 3.32 16.13
N ASP A 89 -6.16 4.47 15.67
CA ASP A 89 -7.55 4.89 15.85
C ASP A 89 -8.55 3.88 15.24
N VAL A 90 -8.24 3.35 14.05
CA VAL A 90 -9.03 2.31 13.38
C VAL A 90 -8.93 0.97 14.11
N ALA A 91 -7.70 0.60 14.53
CA ALA A 91 -7.48 -0.62 15.30
C ALA A 91 -8.29 -0.63 16.61
N ASP A 92 -8.30 0.52 17.31
CA ASP A 92 -9.03 0.67 18.57
C ASP A 92 -10.56 0.64 18.38
N GLU A 93 -11.07 1.18 17.25
CA GLU A 93 -12.48 1.06 16.93
C GLU A 93 -12.88 -0.40 16.71
N LEU A 94 -12.11 -1.14 15.92
CA LEU A 94 -12.38 -2.58 15.71
C LEU A 94 -12.33 -3.39 17.02
N ARG A 95 -11.43 -3.03 17.96
CA ARG A 95 -11.39 -3.65 19.30
C ARG A 95 -12.64 -3.33 20.11
N ARG A 96 -13.14 -2.09 20.02
CA ARG A 96 -14.41 -1.67 20.67
C ARG A 96 -15.63 -2.40 20.11
N GLU A 97 -15.61 -2.69 18.81
CA GLU A 97 -16.61 -3.53 18.13
C GLU A 97 -16.44 -5.03 18.42
N GLY A 98 -15.45 -5.43 19.25
CA GLY A 98 -15.25 -6.79 19.72
C GLY A 98 -14.42 -7.69 18.81
N LEU A 99 -13.79 -7.15 17.77
CA LEU A 99 -12.90 -7.92 16.90
C LEU A 99 -11.53 -8.13 17.55
N LYS A 100 -10.88 -9.23 17.20
CA LYS A 100 -9.49 -9.51 17.59
C LYS A 100 -8.56 -8.75 16.65
N VAL A 101 -7.77 -7.81 17.20
CA VAL A 101 -6.88 -6.95 16.41
C VAL A 101 -5.45 -7.03 16.90
N PHE A 102 -4.57 -7.53 16.06
CA PHE A 102 -3.13 -7.76 16.27
C PHE A 102 -2.34 -6.69 15.49
N ALA A 103 -2.42 -5.45 15.95
CA ALA A 103 -1.80 -4.31 15.25
C ALA A 103 -1.41 -3.22 16.25
N ASN A 104 -0.27 -2.57 15.99
CA ASN A 104 0.24 -1.42 16.74
C ASN A 104 1.23 -0.66 15.83
N SER A 105 0.96 0.61 15.53
CA SER A 105 1.81 1.43 14.65
C SER A 105 3.22 1.68 15.22
N GLN A 106 3.40 1.49 16.53
CA GLN A 106 4.68 1.68 17.23
C GLN A 106 5.38 0.34 17.55
N ALA A 107 4.91 -0.78 16.99
CA ALA A 107 5.52 -2.07 17.26
C ALA A 107 6.96 -2.12 16.74
N SER A 108 7.88 -2.63 17.57
CA SER A 108 9.21 -3.02 17.09
C SER A 108 9.09 -4.23 16.16
N PRO A 109 10.11 -4.53 15.33
CA PRO A 109 10.09 -5.73 14.49
C PRO A 109 9.83 -7.03 15.27
N GLU A 110 10.37 -7.16 16.49
CA GLU A 110 10.17 -8.31 17.34
C GLU A 110 8.72 -8.38 17.88
N MET A 111 8.13 -7.23 18.20
CA MET A 111 6.73 -7.16 18.61
C MET A 111 5.80 -7.46 17.44
N GLU A 112 6.08 -6.94 16.26
CA GLU A 112 5.30 -7.23 15.05
C GLU A 112 5.33 -8.72 14.71
N GLU A 113 6.51 -9.37 14.80
CA GLU A 113 6.65 -10.81 14.62
C GLU A 113 5.78 -11.58 15.63
N LYS A 114 5.76 -11.16 16.90
CA LYS A 114 4.93 -11.77 17.93
C LYS A 114 3.44 -11.60 17.64
N LEU A 115 3.01 -10.41 17.25
CA LEU A 115 1.61 -10.14 16.86
C LEU A 115 1.19 -11.00 15.66
N ALA A 116 2.07 -11.19 14.69
CA ALA A 116 1.82 -12.06 13.54
C ALA A 116 1.67 -13.54 13.96
N GLN A 117 2.48 -14.01 14.90
CA GLN A 117 2.37 -15.36 15.46
C GLN A 117 1.05 -15.55 16.23
N GLU A 118 0.69 -14.59 17.08
CA GLU A 118 -0.56 -14.60 17.83
C GLU A 118 -1.77 -14.58 16.89
N PHE A 119 -1.74 -13.76 15.84
CA PHE A 119 -2.77 -13.73 14.81
C PHE A 119 -2.92 -15.08 14.11
N LEU A 120 -1.83 -15.70 13.67
CA LEU A 120 -1.87 -17.00 13.01
C LEU A 120 -2.28 -18.15 13.95
N ALA A 121 -2.13 -17.99 15.26
CA ALA A 121 -2.59 -18.95 16.26
C ALA A 121 -4.12 -18.94 16.44
N GLU A 122 -4.86 -17.99 15.87
CA GLU A 122 -6.33 -17.91 15.92
C GLU A 122 -7.04 -18.99 15.06
N ASN A 123 -6.30 -19.95 14.54
CA ASN A 123 -6.81 -21.06 13.71
C ASN A 123 -7.60 -20.56 12.48
N ILE A 124 -7.10 -19.54 11.81
CA ILE A 124 -7.69 -18.91 10.62
C ILE A 124 -7.92 -19.96 9.54
N GLU A 125 -9.14 -20.00 8.98
CA GLU A 125 -9.49 -20.90 7.85
C GLU A 125 -9.24 -20.23 6.50
N TYR A 126 -9.48 -18.94 6.40
CA TYR A 126 -9.27 -18.16 5.16
C TYR A 126 -8.52 -16.88 5.49
N LEU A 127 -7.45 -16.63 4.76
CA LEU A 127 -6.56 -15.48 4.97
C LEU A 127 -6.57 -14.57 3.75
N LEU A 128 -6.86 -13.29 3.94
CA LEU A 128 -6.62 -12.23 2.96
C LEU A 128 -5.33 -11.54 3.37
N ASP A 129 -4.32 -11.56 2.50
CA ASP A 129 -2.96 -11.09 2.81
C ASP A 129 -2.51 -10.03 1.81
N ASP A 130 -1.77 -9.06 2.30
CA ASP A 130 -1.08 -8.04 1.52
C ASP A 130 0.43 -8.21 1.69
N GLY A 131 1.13 -8.50 0.59
CA GLY A 131 2.57 -8.74 0.59
C GLY A 131 2.98 -10.18 0.87
N SER A 132 2.06 -11.09 1.02
CA SER A 132 2.26 -12.54 1.25
C SER A 132 3.09 -12.90 2.48
N HIS A 133 3.25 -11.97 3.43
CA HIS A 133 4.06 -12.21 4.62
C HIS A 133 3.45 -13.31 5.49
N LEU A 134 2.17 -13.19 5.80
CA LEU A 134 1.44 -14.12 6.66
C LEU A 134 1.21 -15.46 5.96
N ILE A 135 0.95 -15.47 4.64
CA ILE A 135 0.86 -16.69 3.85
C ILE A 135 2.16 -17.49 3.98
N ARG A 136 3.32 -16.86 3.74
CA ARG A 136 4.62 -17.55 3.83
C ARG A 136 4.96 -17.97 5.25
N MET A 137 4.66 -17.13 6.23
CA MET A 137 4.88 -17.41 7.65
C MET A 137 4.06 -18.61 8.12
N ALA A 138 2.80 -18.74 7.67
CA ALA A 138 1.95 -19.89 7.98
C ALA A 138 2.51 -21.23 7.46
N HIS A 139 3.37 -21.21 6.44
CA HIS A 139 4.05 -22.39 5.91
C HIS A 139 5.33 -22.75 6.66
N ASP A 140 5.77 -21.91 7.59
CA ASP A 140 6.96 -22.14 8.43
C ASP A 140 6.55 -22.69 9.81
N PRO A 141 6.71 -24.00 10.07
CA PRO A 141 6.33 -24.59 11.33
C PRO A 141 7.18 -24.09 12.51
N GLY A 142 8.34 -23.49 12.26
CA GLY A 142 9.17 -22.87 13.30
C GLY A 142 8.60 -21.52 13.77
N ARG A 143 7.82 -20.84 12.92
CA ARG A 143 7.21 -19.55 13.22
C ARG A 143 5.73 -19.63 13.57
N ALA A 144 4.99 -20.50 12.88
CA ALA A 144 3.53 -20.66 13.05
C ALA A 144 3.13 -22.15 13.01
N PRO A 145 3.40 -22.92 14.06
CA PRO A 145 3.33 -24.39 14.04
C PRO A 145 1.94 -24.96 13.77
N THR A 146 0.87 -24.24 14.11
CA THR A 146 -0.52 -24.70 13.96
C THR A 146 -1.25 -24.07 12.78
N ALA A 147 -0.76 -22.96 12.24
CA ALA A 147 -1.47 -22.14 11.25
C ALA A 147 -1.90 -22.93 10.02
N LEU A 148 -0.97 -23.68 9.41
CA LEU A 148 -1.23 -24.40 8.17
C LEU A 148 -2.28 -25.50 8.31
N SER A 149 -2.45 -26.09 9.49
CA SER A 149 -3.43 -27.13 9.73
C SER A 149 -4.88 -26.63 9.71
N ALA A 150 -5.08 -25.35 10.03
CA ALA A 150 -6.39 -24.70 10.02
C ALA A 150 -6.70 -24.05 8.65
N LEU A 151 -5.67 -23.53 7.97
CA LEU A 151 -5.83 -22.81 6.71
C LEU A 151 -6.35 -23.70 5.59
N ARG A 152 -7.46 -23.28 4.97
CA ARG A 152 -8.09 -23.92 3.79
C ARG A 152 -7.75 -23.19 2.51
N GLY A 153 -7.39 -21.92 2.59
CA GLY A 153 -6.99 -21.10 1.45
C GLY A 153 -6.65 -19.68 1.85
N ALA A 154 -6.00 -18.98 0.93
CA ALA A 154 -5.68 -17.58 1.08
C ALA A 154 -5.90 -16.80 -0.21
N ALA A 155 -5.93 -15.48 -0.12
CA ALA A 155 -5.91 -14.59 -1.27
C ALA A 155 -4.81 -13.55 -1.06
N GLU A 156 -4.04 -13.29 -2.12
CA GLU A 156 -2.98 -12.27 -2.13
C GLU A 156 -3.43 -11.07 -2.95
N GLU A 157 -3.35 -9.88 -2.34
CA GLU A 157 -3.91 -8.65 -2.88
C GLU A 157 -2.92 -7.88 -3.78
N THR A 158 -1.60 -8.04 -3.58
CA THR A 158 -0.60 -7.16 -4.20
C THR A 158 0.29 -7.84 -5.24
N THR A 159 0.74 -7.08 -6.21
CA THR A 159 1.74 -7.53 -7.20
C THR A 159 3.06 -7.92 -6.54
N SER A 160 3.49 -7.17 -5.52
CA SER A 160 4.72 -7.44 -4.75
C SER A 160 4.63 -8.75 -3.96
N GLY A 161 3.46 -9.05 -3.41
CA GLY A 161 3.21 -10.28 -2.66
C GLY A 161 3.10 -11.53 -3.55
N LEU A 162 2.59 -11.38 -4.78
CA LEU A 162 2.51 -12.52 -5.71
C LEU A 162 3.89 -12.99 -6.20
N ARG A 163 4.88 -12.09 -6.31
CA ARG A 163 6.22 -12.45 -6.83
C ARG A 163 6.90 -13.54 -6.00
N PRO A 164 7.03 -13.42 -4.68
CA PRO A 164 7.63 -14.48 -3.87
C PRO A 164 6.82 -15.77 -3.88
N LEU A 165 5.50 -15.71 -4.07
CA LEU A 165 4.64 -16.90 -4.10
C LEU A 165 4.80 -17.74 -5.36
N ARG A 166 5.26 -17.18 -6.48
CA ARG A 166 5.38 -17.92 -7.76
C ARG A 166 6.26 -19.16 -7.70
N HIS A 167 7.26 -19.16 -6.82
CA HIS A 167 8.22 -20.27 -6.64
C HIS A 167 8.19 -20.81 -5.21
N PHE A 168 7.26 -20.34 -4.39
CA PHE A 168 7.11 -20.79 -3.02
C PHE A 168 6.35 -22.12 -2.98
N PRO A 169 6.76 -23.09 -2.15
CA PRO A 169 6.12 -24.40 -2.06
C PRO A 169 4.78 -24.31 -1.29
N LEU A 170 3.76 -23.76 -1.94
CA LEU A 170 2.42 -23.62 -1.37
C LEU A 170 1.81 -24.98 -1.08
N ARG A 171 1.23 -25.14 0.11
CA ARG A 171 0.51 -26.33 0.56
C ARG A 171 -1.00 -26.10 0.71
N ILE A 172 -1.45 -24.89 0.42
CA ILE A 172 -2.87 -24.50 0.37
C ILE A 172 -3.14 -23.77 -0.95
N PRO A 173 -4.39 -23.73 -1.42
CA PRO A 173 -4.76 -22.84 -2.53
C PRO A 173 -4.54 -21.38 -2.15
N VAL A 174 -3.93 -20.61 -3.06
CA VAL A 174 -3.81 -19.15 -2.93
C VAL A 174 -4.37 -18.50 -4.19
N ILE A 175 -5.33 -17.61 -4.01
CA ILE A 175 -5.94 -16.84 -5.10
C ILE A 175 -5.13 -15.57 -5.31
N ALA A 176 -4.65 -15.34 -6.53
CA ALA A 176 -4.04 -14.09 -6.95
C ALA A 176 -5.12 -13.03 -7.20
N SER A 177 -5.70 -12.47 -6.15
CA SER A 177 -6.76 -11.44 -6.28
C SER A 177 -6.23 -10.17 -6.92
N ASN A 178 -4.92 -9.88 -6.76
CA ASN A 178 -4.25 -8.80 -7.50
C ASN A 178 -4.45 -8.92 -9.01
N ASP A 179 -4.44 -10.13 -9.57
CA ASP A 179 -4.47 -10.34 -11.03
C ASP A 179 -5.89 -10.26 -11.61
N ALA A 180 -6.89 -9.98 -10.77
CA ALA A 180 -8.22 -9.66 -11.24
C ALA A 180 -8.19 -8.36 -12.07
N ARG A 181 -8.74 -8.43 -13.31
CA ARG A 181 -8.77 -7.25 -14.20
C ARG A 181 -9.50 -6.06 -13.59
N SER A 182 -10.52 -6.31 -12.78
CA SER A 182 -11.25 -5.29 -12.03
C SER A 182 -10.39 -4.63 -10.93
N LYS A 183 -9.31 -5.27 -10.47
CA LYS A 183 -8.36 -4.70 -9.51
C LYS A 183 -7.28 -3.88 -10.22
N THR A 184 -6.48 -4.50 -11.08
CA THR A 184 -5.30 -3.86 -11.67
C THR A 184 -5.63 -2.72 -12.62
N LEU A 185 -6.69 -2.85 -13.43
CA LEU A 185 -7.07 -1.81 -14.39
C LEU A 185 -7.68 -0.56 -13.74
N PHE A 186 -8.21 -0.67 -12.52
CA PHE A 186 -8.87 0.44 -11.85
C PHE A 186 -8.13 0.87 -10.59
N ASP A 187 -7.93 -0.02 -9.62
CA ASP A 187 -7.29 0.33 -8.37
C ASP A 187 -5.83 0.76 -8.58
N ASN A 188 -5.00 -0.09 -9.17
CA ASN A 188 -3.59 0.24 -9.38
C ASN A 188 -3.39 1.44 -10.31
N ALA A 189 -4.17 1.50 -11.41
CA ALA A 189 -3.97 2.52 -12.44
C ALA A 189 -4.62 3.87 -12.12
N TYR A 190 -5.77 3.88 -11.44
CA TYR A 190 -6.50 5.10 -11.12
C TYR A 190 -6.45 5.41 -9.63
N GLY A 191 -6.86 4.48 -8.76
CA GLY A 191 -6.92 4.70 -7.32
C GLY A 191 -5.55 5.02 -6.74
N THR A 192 -4.58 4.12 -6.90
CA THR A 192 -3.21 4.30 -6.39
C THR A 192 -2.50 5.47 -7.08
N GLY A 193 -2.68 5.63 -8.41
CA GLY A 193 -2.11 6.77 -9.13
C GLY A 193 -2.60 8.11 -8.59
N GLN A 194 -3.89 8.23 -8.28
CA GLN A 194 -4.49 9.43 -7.70
C GLN A 194 -4.00 9.66 -6.28
N SER A 195 -4.12 8.66 -5.41
CA SER A 195 -3.77 8.80 -3.99
C SER A 195 -2.29 9.12 -3.77
N CYS A 196 -1.38 8.52 -4.55
CA CYS A 196 0.02 8.88 -4.53
C CYS A 196 0.24 10.37 -4.83
N TRP A 197 -0.44 10.91 -5.84
CA TRP A 197 -0.32 12.33 -6.16
C TRP A 197 -0.97 13.24 -5.14
N THR A 198 -2.11 12.85 -4.55
CA THR A 198 -2.70 13.59 -3.44
C THR A 198 -1.70 13.70 -2.28
N THR A 199 -1.09 12.57 -1.88
CA THR A 199 -0.07 12.57 -0.81
C THR A 199 1.16 13.39 -1.18
N VAL A 200 1.63 13.33 -2.43
CA VAL A 200 2.76 14.17 -2.88
C VAL A 200 2.42 15.65 -2.77
N LEU A 201 1.20 16.06 -3.17
CA LEU A 201 0.74 17.44 -3.05
C LEU A 201 0.69 17.89 -1.58
N ASP A 202 0.16 17.07 -0.70
CA ASP A 202 0.11 17.35 0.75
C ASP A 202 1.51 17.53 1.36
N ILE A 203 2.52 16.81 0.84
CA ILE A 203 3.91 16.92 1.31
C ILE A 203 4.60 18.19 0.78
N ILE A 204 4.40 18.53 -0.49
CA ILE A 204 5.15 19.64 -1.13
C ILE A 204 4.43 20.98 -1.01
N ASP A 205 3.15 20.98 -0.69
CA ASP A 205 2.30 22.17 -0.55
C ASP A 205 1.30 21.98 0.61
N PRO A 206 1.80 21.79 1.84
CA PRO A 206 0.95 21.51 3.00
C PRO A 206 -0.04 22.64 3.32
N ASP A 207 0.27 23.87 2.91
CA ASP A 207 -0.57 25.05 3.16
C ASP A 207 -1.56 25.32 2.01
N GLY A 208 -1.53 24.53 0.93
CA GLY A 208 -2.43 24.70 -0.22
C GLY A 208 -2.19 26.00 -1.00
N LEU A 209 -0.96 26.54 -0.98
CA LEU A 209 -0.60 27.82 -1.60
C LEU A 209 -0.32 27.73 -3.12
N GLY A 210 -0.35 26.53 -3.67
CA GLY A 210 -0.13 26.26 -5.08
C GLY A 210 1.15 25.49 -5.36
N ALA A 211 1.04 24.16 -5.37
CA ALA A 211 2.16 23.26 -5.65
C ALA A 211 2.81 23.56 -7.02
N PRO A 212 4.13 23.62 -7.12
CA PRO A 212 4.86 24.00 -8.34
C PRO A 212 4.96 22.80 -9.32
N ILE A 213 3.85 22.09 -9.55
CA ILE A 213 3.80 20.94 -10.46
C ILE A 213 3.77 21.31 -11.93
N PRO A 214 2.98 22.34 -12.36
CA PRO A 214 2.99 22.75 -13.77
C PRO A 214 4.39 23.13 -14.23
N GLY A 215 4.87 22.49 -15.31
CA GLY A 215 6.22 22.68 -15.85
C GLY A 215 7.35 21.95 -15.10
N MET A 216 7.06 21.30 -13.96
CA MET A 216 8.04 20.50 -13.25
C MET A 216 8.44 19.26 -14.06
N ARG A 217 9.73 18.91 -14.03
CA ARG A 217 10.22 17.64 -14.59
C ARG A 217 10.03 16.54 -13.55
N VAL A 218 9.15 15.59 -13.86
CA VAL A 218 8.82 14.44 -13.00
C VAL A 218 9.33 13.16 -13.62
N GLY A 219 10.07 12.38 -12.84
CA GLY A 219 10.55 11.06 -13.22
C GLY A 219 9.72 9.96 -12.57
N ILE A 220 9.12 9.10 -13.38
CA ILE A 220 8.42 7.89 -12.91
C ILE A 220 9.31 6.68 -13.20
N ILE A 221 9.65 5.92 -12.16
CA ILE A 221 10.50 4.74 -12.25
C ILE A 221 9.60 3.51 -12.14
N GLY A 222 9.49 2.75 -13.22
CA GLY A 222 8.54 1.67 -13.43
C GLY A 222 7.28 2.12 -14.19
N TYR A 223 6.88 1.35 -15.22
CA TYR A 223 5.69 1.61 -16.02
C TYR A 223 4.71 0.43 -15.98
N GLY A 224 4.56 -0.18 -14.78
CA GLY A 224 3.46 -1.08 -14.42
C GLY A 224 2.15 -0.30 -14.26
N ASP A 225 1.09 -0.93 -13.76
CA ASP A 225 -0.22 -0.28 -13.66
C ASP A 225 -0.19 0.96 -12.75
N VAL A 226 0.49 0.88 -11.60
CA VAL A 226 0.70 2.04 -10.71
C VAL A 226 1.51 3.14 -11.41
N GLY A 227 2.63 2.79 -12.05
CA GLY A 227 3.48 3.75 -12.76
C GLY A 227 2.74 4.46 -13.90
N LYS A 228 1.89 3.74 -14.64
CA LYS A 228 0.99 4.32 -15.67
C LYS A 228 0.04 5.34 -15.05
N GLY A 229 -0.56 5.00 -13.92
CA GLY A 229 -1.43 5.89 -13.16
C GLY A 229 -0.69 7.16 -12.73
N CYS A 230 0.42 7.01 -12.04
CA CYS A 230 1.24 8.12 -11.57
C CYS A 230 1.69 9.03 -12.72
N ALA A 231 2.11 8.46 -13.86
CA ALA A 231 2.53 9.24 -15.03
C ALA A 231 1.37 10.05 -15.63
N ARG A 232 0.17 9.47 -15.72
CA ARG A 232 -1.03 10.14 -16.22
C ARG A 232 -1.47 11.30 -15.32
N PHE A 233 -1.49 11.08 -13.99
CA PHE A 233 -1.84 12.12 -13.03
C PHE A 233 -0.80 13.25 -13.02
N ALA A 234 0.51 12.93 -13.05
CA ALA A 234 1.56 13.94 -13.17
C ALA A 234 1.34 14.84 -14.39
N ARG A 235 1.09 14.22 -15.55
CA ARG A 235 0.82 14.96 -16.80
C ARG A 235 -0.46 15.80 -16.70
N ALA A 236 -1.50 15.29 -16.09
CA ALA A 236 -2.75 16.03 -15.88
C ALA A 236 -2.56 17.24 -14.97
N LEU A 237 -1.63 17.19 -14.02
CA LEU A 237 -1.21 18.31 -13.18
C LEU A 237 -0.25 19.29 -13.91
N GLY A 238 0.06 19.05 -15.19
CA GLY A 238 0.90 19.93 -16.01
C GLY A 238 2.41 19.65 -15.92
N ALA A 239 2.84 18.51 -15.36
CA ALA A 239 4.24 18.13 -15.32
C ALA A 239 4.78 17.64 -16.67
N HIS A 240 6.09 17.83 -16.89
CA HIS A 240 6.84 17.16 -17.94
C HIS A 240 7.32 15.80 -17.43
N VAL A 241 6.66 14.74 -17.89
CA VAL A 241 6.89 13.39 -17.35
C VAL A 241 7.87 12.61 -18.23
N SER A 242 8.89 12.02 -17.58
CA SER A 242 9.76 11.02 -18.17
C SER A 242 9.67 9.72 -17.38
N VAL A 243 9.78 8.58 -18.07
CA VAL A 243 9.63 7.24 -17.51
C VAL A 243 10.94 6.48 -17.62
N VAL A 244 11.29 5.74 -16.59
CA VAL A 244 12.33 4.70 -16.62
C VAL A 244 11.64 3.35 -16.54
N GLU A 245 11.91 2.46 -17.50
CA GLU A 245 11.36 1.11 -17.51
C GLU A 245 12.38 0.12 -18.09
N LEU A 246 12.49 -1.05 -17.45
CA LEU A 246 13.42 -2.10 -17.87
C LEU A 246 12.79 -3.09 -18.86
N ASP A 247 11.49 -3.31 -18.74
CA ASP A 247 10.74 -4.15 -19.68
C ASP A 247 10.54 -3.38 -21.01
N PRO A 248 11.12 -3.90 -22.12
CA PRO A 248 11.06 -3.19 -23.40
C PRO A 248 9.62 -3.02 -23.95
N VAL A 249 8.70 -3.93 -23.61
CA VAL A 249 7.30 -3.82 -24.03
C VAL A 249 6.61 -2.69 -23.28
N ARG A 250 6.82 -2.59 -21.98
CA ARG A 250 6.27 -1.48 -21.18
C ARG A 250 6.95 -0.15 -21.52
N ALA A 251 8.24 -0.14 -21.81
CA ALA A 251 8.94 1.05 -22.28
C ALA A 251 8.37 1.54 -23.61
N LEU A 252 8.11 0.63 -24.56
CA LEU A 252 7.44 0.95 -25.81
C LEU A 252 6.03 1.48 -25.56
N GLN A 253 5.27 0.87 -24.65
CA GLN A 253 3.94 1.35 -24.27
C GLN A 253 4.01 2.78 -23.71
N ALA A 254 4.98 3.10 -22.83
CA ALA A 254 5.17 4.45 -22.31
C ALA A 254 5.38 5.47 -23.45
N ARG A 255 6.19 5.10 -24.45
CA ARG A 255 6.40 5.92 -25.66
C ARG A 255 5.10 6.14 -26.44
N MET A 256 4.32 5.10 -26.66
CA MET A 256 3.04 5.18 -27.38
C MET A 256 1.99 5.98 -26.60
N ASP A 257 2.05 5.96 -25.27
CA ASP A 257 1.21 6.77 -24.38
C ASP A 257 1.66 8.26 -24.33
N GLY A 258 2.74 8.61 -25.07
CA GLY A 258 3.23 9.98 -25.23
C GLY A 258 4.20 10.44 -24.15
N PHE A 259 4.82 9.52 -23.42
CA PHE A 259 5.86 9.85 -22.43
C PHE A 259 7.27 9.70 -23.01
N THR A 260 8.22 10.50 -22.51
CA THR A 260 9.63 10.31 -22.77
C THR A 260 10.12 9.10 -21.96
N VAL A 261 10.85 8.18 -22.60
CA VAL A 261 11.56 7.10 -21.92
C VAL A 261 13.03 7.47 -21.84
N ALA A 262 13.59 7.46 -20.65
CA ALA A 262 14.94 7.90 -20.35
C ALA A 262 15.72 6.88 -19.50
N ALA A 263 17.03 6.99 -19.47
CA ALA A 263 17.84 6.23 -18.52
C ALA A 263 17.75 6.83 -17.11
N LEU A 264 17.86 5.97 -16.08
CA LEU A 264 17.73 6.39 -14.68
C LEU A 264 18.73 7.49 -14.30
N GLY A 265 19.98 7.41 -14.74
CA GLY A 265 21.01 8.40 -14.44
C GLY A 265 20.73 9.77 -15.06
N GLU A 266 20.20 9.81 -16.27
CA GLU A 266 19.75 11.04 -16.92
C GLU A 266 18.57 11.66 -16.15
N LEU A 267 17.59 10.83 -15.81
CA LEU A 267 16.41 11.29 -15.10
C LEU A 267 16.76 11.84 -13.72
N ALA A 268 17.62 11.15 -12.96
CA ALA A 268 18.03 11.58 -11.63
C ALA A 268 18.76 12.94 -11.61
N SER A 269 19.43 13.31 -12.72
CA SER A 269 20.13 14.60 -12.84
C SER A 269 19.22 15.76 -13.28
N THR A 270 18.07 15.48 -13.85
CA THR A 270 17.22 16.48 -14.48
C THR A 270 15.84 16.63 -13.84
N ALA A 271 15.35 15.62 -13.16
CA ALA A 271 14.04 15.65 -12.55
C ALA A 271 14.01 16.47 -11.26
N GLY A 272 12.97 17.27 -11.08
CA GLY A 272 12.66 17.97 -9.82
C GLY A 272 11.97 17.06 -8.80
N LEU A 273 11.32 15.97 -9.27
CA LEU A 273 10.67 14.96 -8.44
C LEU A 273 10.86 13.59 -9.07
N LEU A 274 11.24 12.62 -8.24
CA LEU A 274 11.33 11.21 -8.62
C LEU A 274 10.32 10.39 -7.82
N MET A 275 9.56 9.55 -8.51
CA MET A 275 8.60 8.63 -7.91
C MET A 275 8.92 7.20 -8.37
N SER A 276 9.20 6.30 -7.41
CA SER A 276 9.36 4.87 -7.71
C SER A 276 8.02 4.15 -7.58
N ALA A 277 7.65 3.42 -8.62
CA ALA A 277 6.44 2.61 -8.74
C ALA A 277 6.75 1.17 -9.15
N THR A 278 7.91 0.63 -8.73
CA THR A 278 8.38 -0.70 -9.14
C THR A 278 7.96 -1.80 -8.18
N GLY A 279 7.69 -1.48 -6.91
CA GLY A 279 7.52 -2.45 -5.85
C GLY A 279 8.81 -3.24 -5.52
N GLU A 280 9.98 -2.72 -5.95
CA GLU A 280 11.30 -3.33 -5.70
C GLU A 280 12.14 -2.45 -4.79
N PRO A 281 12.84 -3.03 -3.80
CA PRO A 281 13.75 -2.28 -2.96
C PRO A 281 14.97 -1.80 -3.77
N SER A 282 15.59 -0.72 -3.30
CA SER A 282 16.85 -0.19 -3.84
C SER A 282 16.83 0.19 -5.33
N THR A 283 15.66 0.45 -5.90
CA THR A 283 15.50 0.82 -7.32
C THR A 283 16.22 2.12 -7.65
N ILE A 284 16.28 3.06 -6.70
CA ILE A 284 17.04 4.31 -6.83
C ILE A 284 18.29 4.19 -5.97
N PRO A 285 19.48 3.99 -6.58
CA PRO A 285 20.73 3.97 -5.84
C PRO A 285 20.96 5.29 -5.09
N SER A 286 21.42 5.22 -3.84
CA SER A 286 21.67 6.39 -3.00
C SER A 286 22.65 7.41 -3.64
N ALA A 287 23.57 6.93 -4.49
CA ALA A 287 24.47 7.78 -5.24
C ALA A 287 23.72 8.70 -6.23
N LEU A 288 22.62 8.26 -6.82
CA LEU A 288 21.81 9.06 -7.75
C LEU A 288 20.98 10.10 -7.03
N LEU A 289 20.54 9.84 -5.79
CA LEU A 289 19.80 10.82 -4.99
C LEU A 289 20.63 12.06 -4.68
N LYS A 290 21.96 11.93 -4.64
CA LYS A 290 22.90 13.06 -4.45
C LYS A 290 23.03 13.95 -5.70
N LEU A 291 22.62 13.47 -6.87
CA LEU A 291 22.68 14.21 -8.13
C LEU A 291 21.41 15.05 -8.37
N SER A 292 20.33 14.76 -7.68
CA SER A 292 19.09 15.55 -7.79
C SER A 292 19.34 17.03 -7.49
N PRO A 293 18.80 17.94 -8.33
CA PRO A 293 18.87 19.35 -8.03
C PRO A 293 18.25 19.57 -6.64
N LYS A 294 19.00 20.21 -5.73
CA LYS A 294 18.47 20.58 -4.42
C LYS A 294 17.24 21.45 -4.66
N ILE A 295 16.10 21.06 -4.10
CA ILE A 295 14.95 21.96 -3.99
C ILE A 295 15.47 23.20 -3.25
N ARG A 296 15.66 24.31 -3.95
CA ARG A 296 15.96 25.57 -3.32
C ARG A 296 14.68 25.99 -2.63
N SER A 297 14.63 25.90 -1.30
CA SER A 297 13.67 26.66 -0.54
C SER A 297 13.82 28.11 -0.98
N SER A 298 12.77 28.70 -1.55
CA SER A 298 12.72 30.11 -1.81
C SER A 298 13.02 30.82 -0.49
N PRO A 299 13.90 31.84 -0.45
CA PRO A 299 14.12 32.61 0.76
C PRO A 299 12.76 33.21 1.16
N SER A 300 12.37 32.99 2.41
CA SER A 300 11.24 33.64 3.03
C SER A 300 11.30 35.13 2.67
N ARG A 301 10.29 35.64 1.97
CA ARG A 301 10.09 37.07 1.86
C ARG A 301 9.74 37.57 3.27
N ALA A 302 10.77 38.01 4.00
CA ALA A 302 10.55 38.93 5.08
C ALA A 302 10.21 40.30 4.46
N ALA A 303 8.99 40.75 4.65
CA ALA A 303 8.57 42.15 4.69
C ALA A 303 7.19 42.21 5.32
#